data_b905199bd7bd2fe55060bb874ee42bfa
#
_entry.id   b905199bd7bd2fe55060bb874ee42bfa
#
_cell.length_a   1.000
_cell.length_b   1.000
_cell.length_c   1.000
_cell.angle_alpha   90.00
_cell.angle_beta   90.00
_cell.angle_gamma   90.00
#
_symmetry.space_group_name_H-M   'P 1'
#
loop_
_entity.id
_entity.type
_entity.pdbx_description
1 polymer ?
#
loop_
_entity_poly.entity_id
_entity_poly.type
_entity_poly.pdbx_seq_one_letter_code
_entity_poly.pdbx_strand_id
1 'polypeptide(L)'
;MENFTPLSATAGGALIGVSVTLLLLFNGRIGGISGIMNGVFFAPIADRTWRYIFLAGLVLGAFFFELLAPDFNIARQNYPLVLLGLGGFLIGFGTRMSGGCTSGHGICGLATLSIRSLIATLTFMAAGMITVYIIRHSLGLSA
;
A
#
# COMPACT_ATOMS: atom_id res chain seq x y z
N MET A 1 -9.72 -1.61 22.92
CA MET A 1 -8.90 -2.34 21.92
C MET A 1 -9.70 -3.55 21.43
N GLU A 2 -10.86 -3.29 20.83
CA GLU A 2 -11.83 -4.35 20.48
C GLU A 2 -11.53 -5.06 19.14
N ASN A 3 -10.51 -4.64 18.40
CA ASN A 3 -10.19 -5.22 17.08
C ASN A 3 -8.71 -5.62 16.93
N PHE A 4 -8.09 -6.12 17.99
CA PHE A 4 -6.74 -6.65 17.89
C PHE A 4 -6.80 -8.11 17.38
N THR A 5 -6.57 -8.30 16.09
CA THR A 5 -6.59 -9.61 15.41
C THR A 5 -5.19 -9.99 14.93
N PRO A 6 -4.29 -10.45 15.82
CA PRO A 6 -2.89 -10.73 15.45
C PRO A 6 -2.76 -11.89 14.45
N LEU A 7 -3.63 -12.88 14.53
CA LEU A 7 -3.61 -14.04 13.61
C LEU A 7 -3.90 -13.64 12.16
N SER A 8 -4.93 -12.83 11.92
CA SER A 8 -5.25 -12.36 10.56
C SER A 8 -4.19 -11.41 10.02
N ALA A 9 -3.63 -10.55 10.89
CA ALA A 9 -2.55 -9.63 10.50
C ALA A 9 -1.26 -10.39 10.13
N THR A 10 -0.87 -11.43 10.89
CA THR A 10 0.30 -12.24 10.57
C THR A 10 0.09 -13.09 9.33
N ALA A 11 -1.10 -13.66 9.13
CA ALA A 11 -1.43 -14.41 7.92
C ALA A 11 -1.39 -13.52 6.67
N GLY A 12 -2.00 -12.32 6.73
CA GLY A 12 -1.94 -11.35 5.65
C GLY A 12 -0.52 -10.88 5.34
N GLY A 13 0.26 -10.59 6.38
CA GLY A 13 1.67 -10.22 6.25
C GLY A 13 2.52 -11.33 5.62
N ALA A 14 2.29 -12.59 5.99
CA ALA A 14 2.97 -13.74 5.41
C ALA A 14 2.63 -13.91 3.92
N LEU A 15 1.36 -13.78 3.54
CA LEU A 15 0.93 -13.83 2.13
C LEU A 15 1.57 -12.73 1.28
N ILE A 16 1.63 -11.50 1.81
CA ILE A 16 2.29 -10.38 1.13
C ILE A 16 3.79 -10.68 1.00
N GLY A 17 4.44 -11.17 2.06
CA GLY A 17 5.85 -11.54 2.05
C GLY A 17 6.17 -12.60 1.00
N VAL A 18 5.38 -13.66 0.92
CA VAL A 18 5.51 -14.71 -0.12
C VAL A 18 5.33 -14.14 -1.51
N SER A 19 4.29 -13.32 -1.74
CA SER A 19 4.04 -12.66 -3.04
C SER A 19 5.22 -11.82 -3.51
N VAL A 20 5.77 -10.99 -2.60
CA VAL A 20 6.91 -10.12 -2.92
C VAL A 20 8.17 -10.94 -3.18
N THR A 21 8.40 -12.01 -2.41
CA THR A 21 9.53 -12.93 -2.62
C THR A 21 9.44 -13.64 -3.96
N LEU A 22 8.27 -14.13 -4.33
CA LEU A 22 8.04 -14.74 -5.65
C LEU A 22 8.28 -13.73 -6.79
N LEU A 23 7.79 -12.50 -6.64
CA LEU A 23 8.02 -11.45 -7.62
C LEU A 23 9.53 -11.16 -7.80
N LEU A 24 10.26 -11.12 -6.69
CA LEU A 24 11.70 -10.90 -6.72
C LEU A 24 12.44 -12.09 -7.37
N LEU A 25 12.05 -13.32 -7.04
CA LEU A 25 12.69 -14.53 -7.58
C LEU A 25 12.43 -14.70 -9.09
N PHE A 26 11.19 -14.48 -9.54
CA PHE A 26 10.85 -14.70 -10.96
C PHE A 26 11.16 -13.50 -11.86
N ASN A 27 10.99 -12.29 -11.38
CA ASN A 27 11.18 -11.08 -12.19
C ASN A 27 12.42 -10.26 -11.82
N GLY A 28 13.11 -10.58 -10.71
CA GLY A 28 14.25 -9.79 -10.24
C GLY A 28 13.87 -8.34 -9.88
N ARG A 29 12.58 -8.07 -9.63
CA ARG A 29 12.05 -6.71 -9.42
C ARG A 29 11.48 -6.55 -8.01
N ILE A 30 11.71 -5.38 -7.44
CA ILE A 30 11.17 -5.01 -6.14
C ILE A 30 9.72 -4.54 -6.28
N GLY A 31 8.81 -5.12 -5.49
CA GLY A 31 7.37 -4.86 -5.56
C GLY A 31 6.94 -3.54 -4.91
N GLY A 32 7.20 -2.41 -5.55
CA GLY A 32 6.65 -1.13 -5.12
C GLY A 32 5.54 -0.67 -6.07
N ILE A 33 4.29 -0.55 -5.59
CA ILE A 33 3.13 -0.23 -6.44
C ILE A 33 3.32 1.07 -7.21
N SER A 34 3.87 2.12 -6.59
CA SER A 34 4.14 3.40 -7.29
C SER A 34 5.14 3.25 -8.44
N GLY A 35 6.18 2.42 -8.27
CA GLY A 35 7.14 2.10 -9.32
C GLY A 35 6.54 1.26 -10.44
N ILE A 36 5.68 0.30 -10.09
CA ILE A 36 4.95 -0.52 -11.07
C ILE A 36 4.00 0.35 -11.89
N MET A 37 3.19 1.19 -11.23
CA MET A 37 2.28 2.13 -11.90
C MET A 37 3.01 3.12 -12.80
N ASN A 38 4.09 3.72 -12.33
CA ASN A 38 4.91 4.61 -13.16
C ASN A 38 5.44 3.89 -14.40
N GLY A 39 5.89 2.66 -14.24
CA GLY A 39 6.42 1.89 -15.36
C GLY A 39 5.37 1.43 -16.37
N VAL A 40 4.10 1.34 -16.00
CA VAL A 40 3.00 1.09 -16.95
C VAL A 40 2.95 2.19 -18.01
N PHE A 41 3.18 3.44 -17.64
CA PHE A 41 3.09 4.58 -18.54
C PHE A 41 4.43 4.91 -19.24
N PHE A 42 5.53 4.78 -18.53
CA PHE A 42 6.83 5.31 -18.97
C PHE A 42 7.91 4.25 -19.30
N ALA A 43 7.67 2.96 -18.99
CA ALA A 43 8.64 1.93 -19.33
C ALA A 43 8.57 1.51 -20.80
N PRO A 44 9.64 0.92 -21.37
CA PRO A 44 9.60 0.28 -22.69
C PRO A 44 8.51 -0.79 -22.79
N ILE A 45 7.95 -0.99 -23.98
CA ILE A 45 6.83 -1.92 -24.22
C ILE A 45 7.16 -3.33 -23.72
N ALA A 46 8.36 -3.81 -23.93
CA ALA A 46 8.81 -5.13 -23.50
C ALA A 46 8.77 -5.33 -21.96
N ASP A 47 8.88 -4.24 -21.19
CA ASP A 47 8.90 -4.26 -19.71
C ASP A 47 7.53 -3.91 -19.10
N ARG A 48 6.48 -3.73 -19.91
CA ARG A 48 5.13 -3.38 -19.42
C ARG A 48 4.28 -4.60 -19.12
N THR A 49 4.44 -5.69 -19.83
CA THR A 49 3.56 -6.87 -19.79
C THR A 49 3.42 -7.44 -18.38
N TRP A 50 4.52 -7.65 -17.67
CA TRP A 50 4.48 -8.18 -16.31
C TRP A 50 3.79 -7.22 -15.32
N ARG A 51 3.84 -5.90 -15.56
CA ARG A 51 3.20 -4.88 -14.74
C ARG A 51 1.68 -4.93 -14.87
N TYR A 52 1.18 -5.12 -16.11
CA TYR A 52 -0.26 -5.33 -16.34
C TYR A 52 -0.74 -6.62 -15.68
N ILE A 53 0.02 -7.71 -15.79
CA ILE A 53 -0.31 -8.99 -15.15
C ILE A 53 -0.35 -8.83 -13.63
N PHE A 54 0.62 -8.13 -13.05
CA PHE A 54 0.67 -7.85 -11.62
C PHE A 54 -0.56 -7.04 -11.15
N LEU A 55 -0.88 -5.95 -11.84
CA LEU A 55 -2.04 -5.12 -11.50
C LEU A 55 -3.37 -5.86 -11.68
N ALA A 56 -3.50 -6.63 -12.75
CA ALA A 56 -4.66 -7.48 -12.97
C ALA A 56 -4.80 -8.53 -11.85
N GLY A 57 -3.70 -9.17 -11.46
CA GLY A 57 -3.69 -10.12 -10.34
C GLY A 57 -4.10 -9.49 -9.02
N LEU A 58 -3.70 -8.24 -8.76
CA LEU A 58 -4.08 -7.51 -7.55
C LEU A 58 -5.58 -7.20 -7.53
N VAL A 59 -6.14 -6.75 -8.66
CA VAL A 59 -7.59 -6.48 -8.79
C VAL A 59 -8.40 -7.77 -8.69
N LEU A 60 -7.97 -8.82 -9.39
CA LEU A 60 -8.65 -10.12 -9.33
C LEU A 60 -8.57 -10.73 -7.93
N GLY A 61 -7.42 -10.62 -7.26
CA GLY A 61 -7.26 -11.11 -5.90
C GLY A 61 -8.21 -10.41 -4.92
N ALA A 62 -8.35 -9.08 -5.02
CA ALA A 62 -9.30 -8.32 -4.22
C ALA A 62 -10.75 -8.74 -4.53
N PHE A 63 -11.10 -8.89 -5.79
CA PHE A 63 -12.43 -9.34 -6.23
C PHE A 63 -12.77 -10.74 -5.71
N PHE A 64 -11.87 -11.70 -5.84
CA PHE A 64 -12.08 -13.05 -5.32
C PHE A 64 -12.17 -13.07 -3.80
N PHE A 65 -11.39 -12.26 -3.10
CA PHE A 65 -11.49 -12.17 -1.65
C PHE A 65 -12.84 -11.63 -1.21
N GLU A 66 -13.35 -10.60 -1.85
CA GLU A 66 -14.67 -10.04 -1.58
C GLU A 66 -15.79 -11.06 -1.82
N LEU A 67 -15.64 -11.89 -2.86
CA LEU A 67 -16.62 -12.94 -3.18
C LEU A 67 -16.62 -14.09 -2.16
N LEU A 68 -15.44 -14.46 -1.64
CA LEU A 68 -15.27 -15.58 -0.70
C LEU A 68 -15.52 -15.21 0.75
N ALA A 69 -15.34 -13.94 1.11
CA ALA A 69 -15.40 -13.46 2.49
C ALA A 69 -16.13 -12.10 2.60
N PRO A 70 -17.41 -12.01 2.22
CA PRO A 70 -18.18 -10.76 2.21
C PRO A 70 -18.29 -10.11 3.60
N ASP A 71 -18.26 -10.91 4.67
CA ASP A 71 -18.36 -10.44 6.05
C ASP A 71 -17.13 -9.64 6.54
N PHE A 72 -15.99 -9.75 5.84
CA PHE A 72 -14.77 -8.98 6.12
C PHE A 72 -14.72 -7.62 5.40
N ASN A 73 -15.76 -7.28 4.64
CA ASN A 73 -15.81 -6.06 3.87
C ASN A 73 -16.13 -4.85 4.77
N ILE A 74 -15.10 -4.26 5.36
CA ILE A 74 -15.19 -3.01 6.14
C ILE A 74 -15.03 -1.82 5.17
N ALA A 75 -15.82 -1.79 4.11
CA ALA A 75 -15.86 -0.62 3.27
C ALA A 75 -16.52 0.53 4.07
N ARG A 76 -15.75 1.57 4.36
CA ARG A 76 -16.30 2.80 4.95
C ARG A 76 -17.31 3.40 3.99
N GLN A 77 -18.58 3.28 4.33
CA GLN A 77 -19.67 3.90 3.58
C GLN A 77 -19.73 5.39 3.95
N ASN A 78 -20.02 6.24 2.96
CA ASN A 78 -20.19 7.69 3.11
C ASN A 78 -18.90 8.53 3.33
N TYR A 79 -17.79 8.13 2.76
CA TYR A 79 -16.62 9.01 2.76
C TYR A 79 -16.77 10.12 1.69
N PRO A 80 -16.57 11.42 2.03
CA PRO A 80 -16.71 12.50 1.05
C PRO A 80 -15.72 12.31 -0.12
N LEU A 81 -16.24 12.28 -1.33
CA LEU A 81 -15.45 12.03 -2.56
C LEU A 81 -14.32 13.05 -2.73
N VAL A 82 -14.55 14.27 -2.29
CA VAL A 82 -13.57 15.37 -2.32
C VAL A 82 -12.36 15.05 -1.42
N LEU A 83 -12.60 14.56 -0.21
CA LEU A 83 -11.52 14.16 0.71
C LEU A 83 -10.74 12.96 0.19
N LEU A 84 -11.43 12.02 -0.47
CA LEU A 84 -10.78 10.88 -1.11
C LEU A 84 -9.86 11.35 -2.25
N GLY A 85 -10.33 12.27 -3.09
CA GLY A 85 -9.55 12.84 -4.19
C GLY A 85 -8.33 13.63 -3.71
N LEU A 86 -8.52 14.51 -2.73
CA LEU A 86 -7.43 15.28 -2.12
C LEU A 86 -6.40 14.37 -1.43
N GLY A 87 -6.86 13.39 -0.67
CA GLY A 87 -5.98 12.40 -0.02
C GLY A 87 -5.16 11.60 -1.03
N GLY A 88 -5.81 11.11 -2.09
CA GLY A 88 -5.14 10.40 -3.18
C GLY A 88 -4.09 11.25 -3.90
N PHE A 89 -4.42 12.53 -4.16
CA PHE A 89 -3.47 13.48 -4.75
C PHE A 89 -2.25 13.72 -3.85
N LEU A 90 -2.45 13.98 -2.56
CA LEU A 90 -1.37 14.20 -1.60
C LEU A 90 -0.49 12.96 -1.46
N ILE A 91 -1.08 11.77 -1.37
CA ILE A 91 -0.34 10.51 -1.34
C ILE A 91 0.46 10.31 -2.62
N GLY A 92 -0.14 10.52 -3.79
CA GLY A 92 0.53 10.40 -5.08
C GLY A 92 1.71 11.36 -5.22
N PHE A 93 1.53 12.61 -4.81
CA PHE A 93 2.60 13.61 -4.79
C PHE A 93 3.72 13.23 -3.83
N GLY A 94 3.38 12.84 -2.59
CA GLY A 94 4.34 12.41 -1.58
C GLY A 94 5.16 11.19 -2.02
N THR A 95 4.54 10.20 -2.66
CA THR A 95 5.24 9.01 -3.17
C THR A 95 6.21 9.34 -4.30
N ARG A 96 5.92 10.36 -5.10
CA ARG A 96 6.86 10.83 -6.14
C ARG A 96 8.05 11.56 -5.54
N MET A 97 7.84 12.38 -4.51
CA MET A 97 8.93 13.09 -3.82
C MET A 97 9.85 12.15 -3.04
N SER A 98 9.29 11.16 -2.35
CA SER A 98 10.08 10.21 -1.53
C SER A 98 10.82 9.15 -2.36
N GLY A 99 10.49 9.03 -3.65
CA GLY A 99 11.05 8.00 -4.54
C GLY A 99 10.50 6.59 -4.32
N GLY A 100 9.37 6.46 -3.59
CA GLY A 100 8.71 5.18 -3.36
C GLY A 100 7.43 5.32 -2.54
N CYS A 101 6.55 4.33 -2.64
CA CYS A 101 5.34 4.26 -1.82
C CYS A 101 5.59 3.50 -0.51
N THR A 102 4.58 3.47 0.36
CA THR A 102 4.64 2.75 1.65
C THR A 102 4.95 1.26 1.46
N SER A 103 4.43 0.60 0.42
CA SER A 103 4.75 -0.79 0.12
C SER A 103 6.20 -0.97 -0.37
N GLY A 104 6.72 -0.01 -1.15
CA GLY A 104 8.12 -0.04 -1.60
C GLY A 104 9.11 0.13 -0.45
N HIS A 105 8.90 1.10 0.43
CA HIS A 105 9.75 1.34 1.59
C HIS A 105 9.43 0.40 2.77
N GLY A 106 8.16 0.27 3.14
CA GLY A 106 7.75 -0.45 4.34
C GLY A 106 7.83 -1.97 4.22
N ILE A 107 7.63 -2.54 3.04
CA ILE A 107 7.70 -4.00 2.84
C ILE A 107 9.04 -4.37 2.22
N CYS A 108 9.28 -3.98 0.98
CA CYS A 108 10.46 -4.41 0.25
C CYS A 108 11.74 -3.76 0.77
N GLY A 109 11.70 -2.48 1.11
CA GLY A 109 12.85 -1.74 1.60
C GLY A 109 13.30 -2.17 2.99
N LEU A 110 12.37 -2.51 3.89
CA LEU A 110 12.70 -3.08 5.20
C LEU A 110 13.22 -4.52 5.06
N ALA A 111 12.64 -5.31 4.16
CA ALA A 111 13.12 -6.67 3.89
C ALA A 111 14.57 -6.69 3.37
N THR A 112 14.99 -5.65 2.66
CA THR A 112 16.40 -5.48 2.22
C THR A 112 17.28 -4.73 3.23
N LEU A 113 16.79 -4.48 4.45
CA LEU A 113 17.49 -3.78 5.55
C LEU A 113 18.05 -2.40 5.13
N SER A 114 17.36 -1.70 4.24
CA SER A 114 17.77 -0.38 3.77
C SER A 114 17.51 0.70 4.84
N ILE A 115 18.55 1.37 5.31
CA ILE A 115 18.45 2.48 6.27
C ILE A 115 17.55 3.59 5.74
N ARG A 116 17.64 3.91 4.45
CA ARG A 116 16.77 4.90 3.80
C ARG A 116 15.29 4.51 3.94
N SER A 117 14.98 3.24 3.74
CA SER A 117 13.62 2.73 3.85
C SER A 117 13.12 2.69 5.28
N LEU A 118 14.00 2.41 6.24
CA LEU A 118 13.68 2.49 7.66
C LEU A 118 13.30 3.92 8.06
N ILE A 119 14.12 4.91 7.70
CA ILE A 119 13.83 6.32 7.98
C ILE A 119 12.53 6.76 7.31
N ALA A 120 12.32 6.42 6.04
CA ALA A 120 11.08 6.72 5.33
C ALA A 120 9.85 6.12 6.02
N THR A 121 9.95 4.86 6.46
CA THR A 121 8.87 4.15 7.17
C THR A 121 8.54 4.83 8.50
N LEU A 122 9.53 5.14 9.30
CA LEU A 122 9.33 5.84 10.57
C LEU A 122 8.70 7.23 10.36
N THR A 123 9.14 7.94 9.32
CA THR A 123 8.63 9.28 9.00
C THR A 123 7.15 9.24 8.61
N PHE A 124 6.75 8.34 7.71
CA PHE A 124 5.34 8.28 7.31
C PHE A 124 4.43 7.73 8.42
N MET A 125 4.90 6.82 9.25
CA MET A 125 4.16 6.36 10.42
C MET A 125 3.95 7.49 11.44
N ALA A 126 5.01 8.23 11.77
CA ALA A 126 4.92 9.37 12.66
C ALA A 126 3.98 10.46 12.12
N ALA A 127 4.11 10.80 10.83
CA ALA A 127 3.23 11.76 10.17
C ALA A 127 1.76 11.31 10.19
N GLY A 128 1.49 10.02 9.94
CA GLY A 128 0.14 9.45 10.01
C GLY A 128 -0.45 9.54 11.44
N MET A 129 0.31 9.16 12.46
CA MET A 129 -0.12 9.26 13.87
C MET A 129 -0.41 10.70 14.27
N ILE A 130 0.47 11.65 13.93
CA ILE A 130 0.28 13.08 14.20
C ILE A 130 -0.96 13.61 13.50
N THR A 131 -1.16 13.26 12.22
CA THR A 131 -2.33 13.70 11.45
C THR A 131 -3.63 13.20 12.07
N VAL A 132 -3.69 11.91 12.44
CA VAL A 132 -4.87 11.33 13.08
C VAL A 132 -5.12 11.98 14.46
N TYR A 133 -4.07 12.22 15.22
CA TYR A 133 -4.18 12.91 16.51
C TYR A 133 -4.76 14.32 16.37
N ILE A 134 -4.25 15.11 15.41
CA ILE A 134 -4.74 16.46 15.14
C ILE A 134 -6.21 16.43 14.70
N ILE A 135 -6.57 15.56 13.77
CA ILE A 135 -7.95 15.49 13.25
C ILE A 135 -8.92 15.12 14.36
N ARG A 136 -8.58 14.15 15.20
CA ARG A 136 -9.47 13.71 16.29
C ARG A 136 -9.59 14.72 17.43
N HIS A 137 -8.49 15.36 17.82
CA HIS A 137 -8.48 16.25 19.00
C HIS A 137 -8.76 17.70 18.65
N SER A 138 -8.29 18.21 17.51
CA SER A 138 -8.45 19.63 17.15
C SER A 138 -9.69 19.90 16.30
N LEU A 139 -10.09 18.97 15.45
CA LEU A 139 -11.24 19.14 14.56
C LEU A 139 -12.50 18.41 15.03
N GLY A 140 -12.43 17.61 16.11
CA GLY A 140 -13.57 16.90 16.66
C GLY A 140 -14.27 15.92 15.68
N LEU A 141 -13.61 15.61 14.57
CA LEU A 141 -14.09 14.67 13.57
C LEU A 141 -13.86 13.25 14.07
N SER A 142 -14.77 12.75 14.93
CA SER A 142 -14.86 11.34 15.22
C SER A 142 -15.40 10.63 13.97
N ALA A 143 -14.50 10.06 13.18
CA ALA A 143 -14.86 9.17 12.09
C ALA A 143 -15.00 7.74 12.59
#